data_b80275a441194cfbb1f44ddba3c4fc75
#
_entry.id   b80275a441194cfbb1f44ddba3c4fc75
#
_cell.length_a   1.000
_cell.length_b   1.000
_cell.length_c   1.000
_cell.angle_alpha   90.00
_cell.angle_beta   90.00
_cell.angle_gamma   90.00
#
_symmetry.space_group_name_H-M   'P 1'
#
loop_
_entity.id
_entity.type
_entity.pdbx_description
1 polymer ?
#
loop_
_entity_poly.entity_id
_entity_poly.type
_entity_poly.pdbx_seq_one_letter_code
_entity_poly.pdbx_strand_id
1 'polypeptide(L)'
;MRQSGIFRTRKAPDEALKRLKERSAAIHAQWEEMMRIDHAILRKIQFIEDSKDGIDYENIQVVKYPERKYIPIGDEEELYAGESFYFYPTIVFYGEKSKEFGALLTDAVPEENAEIRTIPAGTYVVGYHKGAYEQIQDSFKRIKEWGRNLNLEDTILALNIIDQFVEQNNDNYSTRIEIRIADTK
;
A
#
# COMPACT_ATOMS: atom_id res chain seq x y z
N MET A 1 -18.07 -19.39 70.36
CA MET A 1 -16.82 -18.65 70.22
C MET A 1 -16.63 -18.24 68.77
N ARG A 2 -16.43 -16.95 68.51
CA ARG A 2 -16.49 -16.28 67.22
C ARG A 2 -15.17 -16.44 66.47
N GLN A 3 -15.18 -16.98 65.27
CA GLN A 3 -14.17 -16.75 64.24
C GLN A 3 -14.85 -16.85 62.86
N SER A 4 -15.44 -15.75 62.43
CA SER A 4 -15.86 -15.59 61.03
C SER A 4 -16.01 -14.11 60.72
N GLY A 5 -14.92 -13.45 60.38
CA GLY A 5 -14.98 -12.01 60.10
C GLY A 5 -13.86 -11.38 59.30
N ILE A 6 -12.87 -12.14 58.81
CA ILE A 6 -11.68 -11.51 58.21
C ILE A 6 -11.54 -11.75 56.67
N PHE A 7 -12.29 -12.67 56.07
CA PHE A 7 -12.11 -13.06 54.67
C PHE A 7 -12.95 -12.29 53.63
N ARG A 8 -13.87 -11.41 54.08
CA ARG A 8 -14.80 -10.71 53.14
C ARG A 8 -14.31 -9.37 52.62
N THR A 9 -13.28 -8.76 53.20
CA THR A 9 -12.86 -7.37 52.90
C THR A 9 -11.76 -7.24 51.85
N ARG A 10 -11.08 -8.31 51.43
CA ARG A 10 -10.02 -8.25 50.40
C ARG A 10 -10.50 -8.48 48.98
N LYS A 11 -11.66 -9.07 48.75
CA LYS A 11 -12.15 -9.43 47.41
C LYS A 11 -12.53 -8.23 46.57
N ALA A 12 -13.12 -7.17 47.13
CA ALA A 12 -13.57 -6.01 46.42
C ALA A 12 -12.42 -5.13 45.86
N PRO A 13 -11.33 -4.84 46.62
CA PRO A 13 -10.18 -4.15 46.09
C PRO A 13 -9.46 -4.91 44.97
N ASP A 14 -9.35 -6.22 45.07
CA ASP A 14 -8.69 -7.08 44.08
C ASP A 14 -9.47 -7.13 42.75
N GLU A 15 -10.80 -7.22 42.84
CA GLU A 15 -11.69 -7.11 41.66
C GLU A 15 -11.61 -5.71 41.00
N ALA A 16 -11.57 -4.66 41.80
CA ALA A 16 -11.42 -3.29 41.27
C ALA A 16 -10.08 -3.10 40.57
N LEU A 17 -8.99 -3.58 41.16
CA LEU A 17 -7.66 -3.56 40.55
C LEU A 17 -7.62 -4.38 39.24
N LYS A 18 -8.24 -5.54 39.20
CA LYS A 18 -8.36 -6.34 37.98
C LYS A 18 -9.06 -5.58 36.87
N ARG A 19 -10.22 -4.98 37.16
CA ARG A 19 -10.97 -4.17 36.16
C ARG A 19 -10.19 -2.96 35.67
N LEU A 20 -9.43 -2.29 36.54
CA LEU A 20 -8.58 -1.17 36.15
C LEU A 20 -7.43 -1.62 35.23
N LYS A 21 -6.79 -2.76 35.52
CA LYS A 21 -5.76 -3.34 34.66
C LYS A 21 -6.31 -3.75 33.29
N GLU A 22 -7.48 -4.37 33.25
CA GLU A 22 -8.17 -4.73 32.01
C GLU A 22 -8.52 -3.49 31.16
N ARG A 23 -9.02 -2.43 31.80
CA ARG A 23 -9.27 -1.14 31.12
C ARG A 23 -7.99 -0.51 30.58
N SER A 24 -6.94 -0.49 31.38
CA SER A 24 -5.65 0.05 30.97
C SER A 24 -5.09 -0.72 29.77
N ALA A 25 -5.16 -2.06 29.78
CA ALA A 25 -4.73 -2.89 28.66
C ALA A 25 -5.53 -2.62 27.39
N ALA A 26 -6.87 -2.49 27.51
CA ALA A 26 -7.73 -2.16 26.38
C ALA A 26 -7.41 -0.79 25.76
N ILE A 27 -7.16 0.23 26.60
CA ILE A 27 -6.77 1.56 26.14
C ILE A 27 -5.40 1.50 25.44
N HIS A 28 -4.46 0.73 25.98
CA HIS A 28 -3.13 0.56 25.36
C HIS A 28 -3.22 -0.08 23.99
N ALA A 29 -4.03 -1.14 23.85
CA ALA A 29 -4.24 -1.79 22.57
C ALA A 29 -4.88 -0.84 21.52
N GLN A 30 -5.84 -0.03 21.93
CA GLN A 30 -6.42 0.99 21.05
C GLN A 30 -5.39 2.06 20.64
N TRP A 31 -4.55 2.48 21.55
CA TRP A 31 -3.49 3.46 21.27
C TRP A 31 -2.47 2.88 20.28
N GLU A 32 -2.03 1.64 20.47
CA GLU A 32 -1.11 0.95 19.55
C GLU A 32 -1.70 0.85 18.14
N GLU A 33 -3.00 0.54 18.04
CA GLU A 33 -3.71 0.49 16.75
C GLU A 33 -3.75 1.88 16.07
N MET A 34 -4.11 2.92 16.83
CA MET A 34 -4.11 4.30 16.32
C MET A 34 -2.74 4.73 15.83
N MET A 35 -1.67 4.36 16.53
CA MET A 35 -0.30 4.67 16.13
C MET A 35 0.08 3.95 14.82
N ARG A 36 -0.38 2.70 14.62
CA ARG A 36 -0.15 1.99 13.36
C ARG A 36 -0.83 2.70 12.18
N ILE A 37 -2.08 3.11 12.37
CA ILE A 37 -2.83 3.86 11.35
C ILE A 37 -2.14 5.20 11.04
N ASP A 38 -1.75 5.97 12.07
CA ASP A 38 -1.07 7.25 11.90
C ASP A 38 0.24 7.09 11.11
N HIS A 39 1.06 6.10 11.44
CA HIS A 39 2.29 5.81 10.69
C HIS A 39 2.01 5.42 9.22
N ALA A 40 0.92 4.70 8.97
CA ALA A 40 0.53 4.34 7.61
C ALA A 40 0.11 5.59 6.80
N ILE A 41 -0.66 6.48 7.41
CA ILE A 41 -1.05 7.77 6.80
C ILE A 41 0.20 8.62 6.50
N LEU A 42 1.12 8.74 7.45
CA LEU A 42 2.36 9.51 7.26
C LEU A 42 3.21 8.96 6.10
N ARG A 43 3.32 7.63 5.95
CA ARG A 43 4.00 7.01 4.80
C ARG A 43 3.30 7.36 3.48
N LYS A 44 1.96 7.34 3.45
CA LYS A 44 1.20 7.71 2.25
C LYS A 44 1.40 9.18 1.89
N ILE A 45 1.39 10.07 2.88
CA ILE A 45 1.71 11.49 2.69
C ILE A 45 3.10 11.64 2.08
N GLN A 46 4.12 11.05 2.68
CA GLN A 46 5.49 11.11 2.19
C GLN A 46 5.61 10.61 0.76
N PHE A 47 4.97 9.47 0.45
CA PHE A 47 4.97 8.90 -0.89
C PHE A 47 4.35 9.84 -1.94
N ILE A 48 3.24 10.52 -1.61
CA ILE A 48 2.61 11.50 -2.50
C ILE A 48 3.52 12.71 -2.66
N GLU A 49 4.12 13.22 -1.58
CA GLU A 49 5.04 14.36 -1.61
C GLU A 49 6.27 14.08 -2.47
N ASP A 50 6.87 12.90 -2.34
CA ASP A 50 8.04 12.49 -3.14
C ASP A 50 7.70 12.28 -4.62
N SER A 51 6.45 11.94 -4.92
CA SER A 51 6.01 11.62 -6.27
C SER A 51 5.50 12.83 -7.05
N LYS A 52 4.88 13.82 -6.38
CA LYS A 52 4.13 14.92 -7.02
C LYS A 52 4.93 15.75 -8.00
N ASP A 53 6.19 16.05 -7.69
CA ASP A 53 7.05 16.90 -8.52
C ASP A 53 7.53 16.18 -9.79
N GLY A 54 7.45 14.86 -9.83
CA GLY A 54 7.79 14.03 -10.99
C GLY A 54 6.60 13.71 -11.91
N ILE A 55 5.37 14.09 -11.52
CA ILE A 55 4.18 13.79 -12.32
C ILE A 55 4.14 14.69 -13.56
N ASP A 56 4.26 14.05 -14.73
CA ASP A 56 4.11 14.72 -16.02
C ASP A 56 3.24 13.84 -16.93
N TYR A 57 2.01 14.26 -17.16
CA TYR A 57 1.04 13.48 -17.93
C TYR A 57 1.31 13.48 -19.44
N GLU A 58 2.08 14.42 -19.93
CA GLU A 58 2.39 14.58 -21.37
C GLU A 58 3.63 13.79 -21.78
N ASN A 59 4.64 13.72 -20.91
CA ASN A 59 5.91 13.11 -21.21
C ASN A 59 5.97 11.63 -20.85
N ILE A 60 6.67 10.88 -21.69
CA ILE A 60 7.07 9.51 -21.43
C ILE A 60 8.60 9.49 -21.41
N GLN A 61 9.17 8.83 -20.44
CA GLN A 61 10.61 8.80 -20.23
C GLN A 61 11.14 7.41 -19.91
N VAL A 62 12.43 7.22 -20.08
CA VAL A 62 13.12 6.00 -19.65
C VAL A 62 13.80 6.28 -18.32
N VAL A 63 13.48 5.45 -17.31
CA VAL A 63 13.97 5.62 -15.94
C VAL A 63 14.58 4.32 -15.47
N LYS A 64 15.72 4.40 -14.77
CA LYS A 64 16.34 3.25 -14.11
C LYS A 64 15.92 3.20 -12.65
N TYR A 65 15.31 2.09 -12.25
CA TYR A 65 14.91 1.86 -10.87
C TYR A 65 15.77 0.77 -10.21
N PRO A 66 16.05 0.89 -8.91
CA PRO A 66 16.58 -0.19 -8.10
C PRO A 66 15.51 -1.28 -7.91
N GLU A 67 15.90 -2.41 -7.32
CA GLU A 67 14.96 -3.41 -6.84
C GLU A 67 14.02 -2.80 -5.79
N ARG A 68 12.73 -3.08 -5.93
CA ARG A 68 11.68 -2.64 -5.01
C ARG A 68 10.95 -3.85 -4.45
N LYS A 69 10.39 -3.71 -3.26
CA LYS A 69 9.67 -4.78 -2.58
C LYS A 69 8.21 -4.45 -2.44
N TYR A 70 7.37 -5.46 -2.47
CA TYR A 70 5.94 -5.31 -2.25
C TYR A 70 5.36 -6.54 -1.54
N ILE A 71 4.23 -6.35 -0.87
CA ILE A 71 3.43 -7.42 -0.31
C ILE A 71 2.33 -7.73 -1.32
N PRO A 72 2.21 -8.97 -1.84
CA PRO A 72 1.09 -9.35 -2.69
C PRO A 72 -0.21 -9.31 -1.89
N ILE A 73 -1.25 -8.76 -2.50
CA ILE A 73 -2.61 -8.69 -1.93
C ILE A 73 -3.49 -9.76 -2.58
N GLY A 74 -3.33 -9.99 -3.86
CA GLY A 74 -4.16 -10.89 -4.65
C GLY A 74 -5.10 -10.13 -5.57
N ASP A 75 -6.39 -10.42 -5.53
CA ASP A 75 -7.39 -9.79 -6.38
C ASP A 75 -8.02 -8.53 -5.75
N GLU A 76 -9.03 -7.98 -6.44
CA GLU A 76 -9.69 -6.76 -6.01
C GLU A 76 -10.58 -6.97 -4.76
N GLU A 77 -11.14 -8.17 -4.56
CA GLU A 77 -11.92 -8.48 -3.36
C GLU A 77 -11.01 -8.53 -2.13
N GLU A 78 -9.83 -9.13 -2.27
CA GLU A 78 -8.82 -9.18 -1.22
C GLU A 78 -8.26 -7.79 -0.90
N LEU A 79 -8.09 -6.92 -1.90
CA LEU A 79 -7.69 -5.52 -1.69
C LEU A 79 -8.69 -4.78 -0.80
N TYR A 80 -9.98 -4.92 -1.05
CA TYR A 80 -11.00 -4.24 -0.25
C TYR A 80 -11.30 -4.89 1.11
N ALA A 81 -10.99 -6.15 1.28
CA ALA A 81 -11.15 -6.85 2.56
C ALA A 81 -10.09 -6.48 3.59
N GLY A 82 -8.91 -6.02 3.16
CA GLY A 82 -7.77 -5.72 4.02
C GLY A 82 -7.70 -4.24 4.41
N GLU A 83 -8.06 -3.89 5.65
CA GLU A 83 -7.99 -2.50 6.13
C GLU A 83 -6.58 -1.89 6.10
N SER A 84 -5.56 -2.67 6.37
CA SER A 84 -4.17 -2.21 6.44
C SER A 84 -3.58 -1.76 5.10
N PHE A 85 -4.12 -2.21 3.97
CA PHE A 85 -3.60 -1.86 2.64
C PHE A 85 -4.09 -0.52 2.10
N TYR A 86 -5.14 0.07 2.69
CA TYR A 86 -5.63 1.39 2.29
C TYR A 86 -4.58 2.50 2.38
N PHE A 87 -3.60 2.36 3.27
CA PHE A 87 -2.60 3.37 3.56
C PHE A 87 -1.24 3.12 2.89
N TYR A 88 -1.08 1.99 2.20
CA TYR A 88 0.13 1.71 1.43
C TYR A 88 -0.04 2.13 -0.02
N PRO A 89 1.03 2.55 -0.71
CA PRO A 89 0.97 2.76 -2.14
C PRO A 89 0.57 1.46 -2.85
N THR A 90 -0.61 1.47 -3.50
CA THR A 90 -1.11 0.32 -4.21
C THR A 90 -0.43 0.20 -5.56
N ILE A 91 0.11 -0.97 -5.86
CA ILE A 91 0.64 -1.32 -7.17
C ILE A 91 -0.26 -2.40 -7.80
N VAL A 92 -0.52 -2.26 -9.09
CA VAL A 92 -1.32 -3.20 -9.87
C VAL A 92 -0.45 -3.76 -10.98
N PHE A 93 -0.40 -5.08 -11.08
CA PHE A 93 0.31 -5.80 -12.12
C PHE A 93 -0.70 -6.24 -13.18
N TYR A 94 -0.61 -5.68 -14.36
CA TYR A 94 -1.42 -6.06 -15.51
C TYR A 94 -0.63 -7.02 -16.38
N GLY A 95 -0.94 -8.30 -16.30
CA GLY A 95 -0.47 -9.34 -17.20
C GLY A 95 -1.42 -9.52 -18.38
N GLU A 96 -1.11 -10.49 -19.24
CA GLU A 96 -1.93 -10.78 -20.44
C GLU A 96 -3.35 -11.21 -20.09
N LYS A 97 -3.54 -11.96 -19.01
CA LYS A 97 -4.83 -12.51 -18.54
C LYS A 97 -5.04 -12.37 -17.03
N SER A 98 -4.16 -11.67 -16.34
CA SER A 98 -4.20 -11.51 -14.90
C SER A 98 -4.12 -10.05 -14.50
N LYS A 99 -4.77 -9.72 -13.40
CA LYS A 99 -4.65 -8.45 -12.72
C LYS A 99 -4.42 -8.78 -11.24
N GLU A 100 -3.25 -8.44 -10.74
CA GLU A 100 -2.87 -8.69 -9.35
C GLU A 100 -2.56 -7.38 -8.65
N PHE A 101 -2.93 -7.28 -7.38
CA PHE A 101 -2.68 -6.12 -6.54
C PHE A 101 -1.56 -6.41 -5.56
N GLY A 102 -0.86 -5.35 -5.18
CA GLY A 102 0.17 -5.40 -4.15
C GLY A 102 0.29 -4.07 -3.41
N ALA A 103 0.93 -4.11 -2.26
CA ALA A 103 1.29 -2.95 -1.46
C ALA A 103 2.78 -2.69 -1.57
N LEU A 104 3.19 -1.55 -2.14
CA LEU A 104 4.59 -1.19 -2.30
C LEU A 104 5.20 -0.86 -0.93
N LEU A 105 6.29 -1.52 -0.59
CA LEU A 105 7.05 -1.21 0.62
C LEU A 105 8.01 -0.05 0.34
N THR A 106 7.77 1.09 1.00
CA THR A 106 8.63 2.27 0.88
C THR A 106 9.73 2.25 1.94
N ASP A 107 9.38 2.09 3.22
CA ASP A 107 10.32 2.02 4.35
C ASP A 107 9.84 1.07 5.47
N ALA A 108 8.76 0.35 5.24
CA ALA A 108 8.17 -0.46 6.29
C ALA A 108 8.95 -1.76 6.50
N VAL A 109 9.24 -2.06 7.75
CA VAL A 109 9.53 -3.43 8.16
C VAL A 109 8.19 -4.19 8.04
N PRO A 110 8.09 -5.22 7.19
CA PRO A 110 6.87 -5.98 7.06
C PRO A 110 6.50 -6.60 8.41
N GLU A 111 5.19 -6.82 8.61
CA GLU A 111 4.73 -7.64 9.74
C GLU A 111 5.43 -9.00 9.69
N GLU A 112 5.81 -9.53 10.86
CA GLU A 112 6.38 -10.87 10.95
C GLU A 112 5.44 -11.86 10.25
N ASN A 113 5.93 -12.52 9.19
CA ASN A 113 5.25 -13.50 8.33
C ASN A 113 4.54 -12.96 7.06
N ALA A 114 4.65 -11.69 6.68
CA ALA A 114 4.14 -11.26 5.37
C ALA A 114 4.97 -11.87 4.22
N GLU A 115 4.30 -12.40 3.21
CA GLU A 115 4.96 -12.77 1.95
C GLU A 115 5.49 -11.51 1.28
N ILE A 116 6.78 -11.47 0.97
CA ILE A 116 7.40 -10.34 0.28
C ILE A 116 7.85 -10.81 -1.10
N ARG A 117 7.43 -10.06 -2.12
CA ARG A 117 7.89 -10.23 -3.50
C ARG A 117 8.69 -9.02 -3.95
N THR A 118 9.45 -9.19 -5.04
CA THR A 118 10.32 -8.15 -5.59
C THR A 118 9.87 -7.71 -6.96
N ILE A 119 9.98 -6.40 -7.21
CA ILE A 119 9.97 -5.80 -8.54
C ILE A 119 11.42 -5.65 -8.94
N PRO A 120 11.87 -6.27 -10.03
CA PRO A 120 13.28 -6.30 -10.41
C PRO A 120 13.86 -4.90 -10.59
N ALA A 121 15.13 -4.73 -10.24
CA ALA A 121 15.90 -3.59 -10.72
C ALA A 121 15.97 -3.63 -12.25
N GLY A 122 16.01 -2.47 -12.87
CA GLY A 122 16.11 -2.39 -14.32
C GLY A 122 15.74 -1.03 -14.89
N THR A 123 15.65 -1.01 -16.20
CA THR A 123 15.24 0.17 -16.97
C THR A 123 13.77 0.04 -17.35
N TYR A 124 13.01 1.08 -17.15
CA TYR A 124 11.57 1.10 -17.37
C TYR A 124 11.17 2.29 -18.26
N VAL A 125 10.21 2.06 -19.14
CA VAL A 125 9.46 3.17 -19.79
C VAL A 125 8.40 3.61 -18.81
N VAL A 126 8.37 4.89 -18.49
CA VAL A 126 7.50 5.48 -17.47
C VAL A 126 6.65 6.58 -18.08
N GLY A 127 5.38 6.53 -17.81
CA GLY A 127 4.41 7.59 -18.12
C GLY A 127 3.35 7.66 -17.02
N TYR A 128 2.44 8.63 -17.16
CA TYR A 128 1.40 8.86 -16.16
C TYR A 128 0.02 8.83 -16.79
N HIS A 129 -0.94 8.32 -16.01
CA HIS A 129 -2.37 8.39 -16.31
C HIS A 129 -3.03 9.35 -15.32
N LYS A 130 -3.89 10.24 -15.83
CA LYS A 130 -4.76 11.09 -15.02
C LYS A 130 -6.21 10.65 -15.24
N GLY A 131 -6.94 10.51 -14.15
CA GLY A 131 -8.37 10.20 -14.18
C GLY A 131 -8.72 8.77 -13.80
N ALA A 132 -9.94 8.39 -14.13
CA ALA A 132 -10.54 7.13 -13.73
C ALA A 132 -9.81 5.89 -14.29
N TYR A 133 -9.78 4.82 -13.52
CA TYR A 133 -9.09 3.57 -13.90
C TYR A 133 -9.66 2.89 -15.15
N GLU A 134 -10.95 3.13 -15.46
CA GLU A 134 -11.58 2.61 -16.65
C GLU A 134 -10.95 3.11 -17.95
N GLN A 135 -10.29 4.27 -17.90
CA GLN A 135 -9.62 4.90 -19.04
C GLN A 135 -8.11 4.60 -19.12
N ILE A 136 -7.57 3.86 -18.15
CA ILE A 136 -6.11 3.61 -18.04
C ILE A 136 -5.54 2.88 -19.26
N GLN A 137 -6.38 2.10 -19.98
CA GLN A 137 -5.99 1.35 -21.17
C GLN A 137 -5.46 2.25 -22.31
N ASP A 138 -5.98 3.46 -22.43
CA ASP A 138 -5.50 4.40 -23.44
C ASP A 138 -4.09 4.91 -23.11
N SER A 139 -3.80 5.10 -21.84
CA SER A 139 -2.44 5.41 -21.38
C SER A 139 -1.48 4.25 -21.60
N PHE A 140 -1.91 2.99 -21.41
CA PHE A 140 -1.10 1.82 -21.74
C PHE A 140 -0.74 1.77 -23.22
N LYS A 141 -1.72 1.99 -24.10
CA LYS A 141 -1.50 2.03 -25.55
C LYS A 141 -0.51 3.13 -25.93
N ARG A 142 -0.69 4.34 -25.40
CA ARG A 142 0.20 5.49 -25.63
C ARG A 142 1.64 5.18 -25.24
N ILE A 143 1.86 4.59 -24.07
CA ILE A 143 3.19 4.28 -23.57
C ILE A 143 3.83 3.13 -24.37
N LYS A 144 3.08 2.10 -24.73
CA LYS A 144 3.55 0.99 -25.58
C LYS A 144 3.91 1.51 -26.98
N GLU A 145 3.12 2.37 -27.59
CA GLU A 145 3.41 2.94 -28.89
C GLU A 145 4.65 3.82 -28.86
N TRP A 146 4.85 4.61 -27.81
CA TRP A 146 6.07 5.38 -27.63
C TRP A 146 7.30 4.48 -27.53
N GLY A 147 7.18 3.38 -26.80
CA GLY A 147 8.25 2.39 -26.59
C GLY A 147 8.35 1.31 -27.66
N ARG A 148 7.66 1.39 -28.80
CA ARG A 148 7.55 0.32 -29.82
C ARG A 148 8.88 -0.20 -30.38
N ASN A 149 9.93 0.63 -30.31
CA ASN A 149 11.28 0.25 -30.76
C ASN A 149 12.14 -0.33 -29.62
N LEU A 150 11.59 -0.43 -28.42
CA LEU A 150 12.23 -0.99 -27.26
C LEU A 150 11.68 -2.41 -27.01
N ASN A 151 12.50 -3.28 -26.44
CA ASN A 151 12.07 -4.63 -26.09
C ASN A 151 11.31 -4.59 -24.77
N LEU A 152 10.04 -4.21 -24.81
CA LEU A 152 9.19 -4.09 -23.61
C LEU A 152 8.69 -5.45 -23.13
N GLU A 153 8.68 -5.67 -21.83
CA GLU A 153 8.00 -6.81 -21.20
C GLU A 153 6.48 -6.67 -21.30
N ASP A 154 5.77 -7.80 -21.24
CA ASP A 154 4.30 -7.84 -21.38
C ASP A 154 3.60 -7.27 -20.14
N THR A 155 4.21 -7.43 -18.97
CA THR A 155 3.63 -6.97 -17.70
C THR A 155 3.76 -5.45 -17.56
N ILE A 156 2.63 -4.81 -17.29
CA ILE A 156 2.55 -3.39 -16.99
C ILE A 156 2.36 -3.22 -15.49
N LEU A 157 3.19 -2.37 -14.88
CA LEU A 157 3.03 -1.96 -13.50
C LEU A 157 2.29 -0.62 -13.45
N ALA A 158 1.23 -0.55 -12.67
CA ALA A 158 0.50 0.68 -12.41
C ALA A 158 0.57 1.01 -10.91
N LEU A 159 1.26 2.09 -10.56
CA LEU A 159 1.44 2.53 -9.19
C LEU A 159 0.51 3.71 -8.90
N ASN A 160 -0.47 3.50 -8.04
CA ASN A 160 -1.44 4.51 -7.69
C ASN A 160 -0.83 5.53 -6.73
N ILE A 161 -0.63 6.76 -7.20
CA ILE A 161 -0.10 7.87 -6.41
C ILE A 161 -1.23 8.57 -5.67
N ILE A 162 -2.25 9.01 -6.42
CA ILE A 162 -3.49 9.56 -5.89
C ILE A 162 -4.61 8.63 -6.32
N ASP A 163 -5.28 8.04 -5.36
CA ASP A 163 -6.27 6.99 -5.57
C ASP A 163 -7.56 7.27 -4.79
N GLN A 164 -8.54 6.38 -4.93
CA GLN A 164 -9.85 6.47 -4.30
C GLN A 164 -9.83 6.50 -2.75
N PHE A 165 -8.72 6.15 -2.13
CA PHE A 165 -8.59 6.17 -0.67
C PHE A 165 -8.22 7.55 -0.14
N VAL A 166 -7.71 8.43 -1.01
CA VAL A 166 -7.28 9.79 -0.64
C VAL A 166 -8.03 10.88 -1.38
N GLU A 167 -8.69 10.58 -2.51
CA GLU A 167 -9.39 11.53 -3.36
C GLU A 167 -10.76 10.98 -3.76
N GLN A 168 -11.81 11.78 -3.63
CA GLN A 168 -13.17 11.37 -3.97
C GLN A 168 -13.50 11.58 -5.46
N ASN A 169 -12.88 12.59 -6.09
CA ASN A 169 -13.08 12.86 -7.52
C ASN A 169 -12.10 12.04 -8.34
N ASN A 170 -12.59 11.07 -9.09
CA ASN A 170 -11.77 10.20 -9.93
C ASN A 170 -11.03 10.92 -11.07
N ASP A 171 -11.48 12.13 -11.48
CA ASP A 171 -10.73 12.94 -12.45
C ASP A 171 -9.35 13.40 -11.92
N ASN A 172 -9.18 13.37 -10.60
CA ASN A 172 -7.95 13.75 -9.92
C ASN A 172 -7.02 12.57 -9.61
N TYR A 173 -7.43 11.35 -9.92
CA TYR A 173 -6.55 10.20 -9.72
C TYR A 173 -5.28 10.33 -10.56
N SER A 174 -4.18 9.88 -10.00
CA SER A 174 -2.88 9.88 -10.66
C SER A 174 -2.20 8.53 -10.51
N THR A 175 -1.92 7.90 -11.63
CA THR A 175 -1.27 6.59 -11.66
C THR A 175 0.00 6.66 -12.49
N ARG A 176 1.13 6.24 -11.92
CA ARG A 176 2.38 6.05 -12.63
C ARG A 176 2.37 4.68 -13.29
N ILE A 177 2.62 4.65 -14.60
CA ILE A 177 2.66 3.44 -15.40
C ILE A 177 4.12 3.15 -15.75
N GLU A 178 4.54 1.91 -15.52
CA GLU A 178 5.90 1.46 -15.74
C GLU A 178 5.89 0.16 -16.55
N ILE A 179 6.69 0.10 -17.61
CA ILE A 179 6.88 -1.11 -18.40
C ILE A 179 8.39 -1.38 -18.48
N ARG A 180 8.82 -2.54 -18.00
CA ARG A 180 10.24 -2.89 -17.99
C ARG A 180 10.74 -3.12 -19.40
N ILE A 181 11.94 -2.64 -19.68
CA ILE A 181 12.68 -2.99 -20.90
C ILE A 181 13.44 -4.27 -20.58
N ALA A 182 13.16 -5.34 -21.32
CA ALA A 182 13.84 -6.60 -21.14
C ALA A 182 15.32 -6.47 -21.48
N ASP A 183 16.16 -7.10 -20.67
CA ASP A 183 17.61 -7.11 -20.90
C ASP A 183 17.91 -7.78 -22.24
N THR A 184 18.72 -7.14 -23.07
CA THR A 184 19.21 -7.74 -24.30
C THR A 184 20.13 -8.91 -23.92
N LYS A 185 19.78 -10.10 -24.34
CA LYS A 185 20.62 -11.29 -24.17
C LYS A 185 21.90 -11.17 -25.00
#